data_e7a494a33d69d94f62f42bd6f4d51750
#
_entry.id   e7a494a33d69d94f62f42bd6f4d51750
#
_cell.length_a   1.000
_cell.length_b   1.000
_cell.length_c   1.000
_cell.angle_alpha   90.00
_cell.angle_beta   90.00
_cell.angle_gamma   90.00
#
_symmetry.space_group_name_H-M   'P 1'
#
loop_
_entity.id
_entity.type
_entity.pdbx_description
1 polymer ?
#
loop_
_entity_poly.entity_id
_entity_poly.type
_entity_poly.pdbx_seq_one_letter_code
_entity_poly.pdbx_strand_id
1 'polypeptide(L)'
;EYGYAPGVETTTGPLGQGISNATGMALAEKVLAAQFNRPGHDIVDHQTYTFLGDGCLMEGISHEVCSLAGTLKLGKLTAFYDDNGISIDGEVEGWFSDDTPARFEAYGWHVIANVDGHDSDAIKAAIEEAHAETGKPTLICCKTIIGFGSPNKQGKEDCHGAALGVDEVALTREALGWTHGPFEIPDEHYAGWDGVAKGTAAQTTWANQLEEYRAEFPELAAEFERRTRGDLPEDFNAQADAYIQQC
;
A
#
# COMPACT_ATOMS: atom_id res chain seq x y z
N GLU A 1 -10.81 11.24 2.04
CA GLU A 1 -11.59 10.10 2.55
C GLU A 1 -12.22 9.31 1.41
N TYR A 2 -12.50 8.03 1.67
CA TYR A 2 -13.22 7.17 0.73
C TYR A 2 -14.54 7.82 0.29
N GLY A 3 -14.80 7.78 -1.02
CA GLY A 3 -15.99 8.36 -1.61
C GLY A 3 -15.98 9.88 -1.76
N TYR A 4 -14.94 10.57 -1.26
CA TYR A 4 -14.83 12.03 -1.34
C TYR A 4 -14.08 12.52 -2.59
N ALA A 5 -13.10 11.76 -3.04
CA ALA A 5 -12.31 12.05 -4.23
C ALA A 5 -12.08 10.78 -5.05
N PRO A 6 -12.05 10.88 -6.39
CA PRO A 6 -11.69 9.75 -7.25
C PRO A 6 -10.29 9.22 -6.90
N GLY A 7 -10.12 7.89 -6.90
CA GLY A 7 -8.87 7.23 -6.60
C GLY A 7 -8.59 7.00 -5.11
N VAL A 8 -9.45 7.47 -4.22
CA VAL A 8 -9.37 7.14 -2.79
C VAL A 8 -10.18 5.86 -2.53
N GLU A 9 -9.48 4.76 -2.29
CA GLU A 9 -10.08 3.42 -2.15
C GLU A 9 -10.45 3.09 -0.71
N THR A 10 -9.73 3.66 0.27
CA THR A 10 -9.99 3.44 1.69
C THR A 10 -9.54 4.64 2.51
N THR A 11 -10.09 4.79 3.71
CA THR A 11 -9.65 5.76 4.70
C THR A 11 -8.94 5.02 5.82
N THR A 12 -7.72 5.44 6.15
CA THR A 12 -6.90 4.88 7.21
C THR A 12 -6.67 5.90 8.33
N GLY A 13 -6.01 5.49 9.40
CA GLY A 13 -5.75 6.26 10.61
C GLY A 13 -5.80 5.34 11.82
N PRO A 14 -6.87 4.56 12.04
CA PRO A 14 -6.85 3.49 13.04
C PRO A 14 -5.75 2.47 12.71
N LEU A 15 -4.80 2.31 13.65
CA LEU A 15 -3.64 1.44 13.46
C LEU A 15 -4.06 -0.02 13.20
N GLY A 16 -3.34 -0.72 12.33
CA GLY A 16 -3.66 -2.09 11.90
C GLY A 16 -4.70 -2.19 10.79
N GLN A 17 -5.58 -1.19 10.61
CA GLN A 17 -6.63 -1.21 9.58
C GLN A 17 -6.04 -1.11 8.16
N GLY A 18 -5.02 -0.27 7.94
CA GLY A 18 -4.39 -0.09 6.64
C GLY A 18 -3.79 -1.38 6.08
N ILE A 19 -2.98 -2.08 6.85
CA ILE A 19 -2.39 -3.36 6.43
C ILE A 19 -3.46 -4.45 6.23
N SER A 20 -4.54 -4.42 7.03
CA SER A 20 -5.67 -5.34 6.89
C SER A 20 -6.41 -5.12 5.57
N ASN A 21 -6.70 -3.86 5.23
CA ASN A 21 -7.32 -3.50 3.95
C ASN A 21 -6.42 -3.88 2.77
N ALA A 22 -5.11 -3.59 2.84
CA ALA A 22 -4.15 -3.96 1.82
C ALA A 22 -4.08 -5.48 1.59
N THR A 23 -4.10 -6.27 2.68
CA THR A 23 -4.18 -7.73 2.60
C THR A 23 -5.47 -8.17 1.90
N GLY A 24 -6.61 -7.55 2.22
CA GLY A 24 -7.89 -7.80 1.55
C GLY A 24 -7.86 -7.45 0.06
N MET A 25 -7.25 -6.32 -0.31
CA MET A 25 -7.09 -5.89 -1.71
C MET A 25 -6.20 -6.85 -2.50
N ALA A 26 -5.07 -7.28 -1.95
CA ALA A 26 -4.18 -8.24 -2.59
C ALA A 26 -4.83 -9.63 -2.72
N LEU A 27 -5.65 -10.04 -1.75
CA LEU A 27 -6.45 -11.26 -1.84
C LEU A 27 -7.51 -11.14 -2.94
N ALA A 28 -8.20 -10.01 -3.01
CA ALA A 28 -9.19 -9.75 -4.05
C ALA A 28 -8.57 -9.80 -5.45
N GLU A 29 -7.40 -9.17 -5.64
CA GLU A 29 -6.64 -9.27 -6.89
C GLU A 29 -6.40 -10.74 -7.26
N LYS A 30 -5.83 -11.53 -6.34
CA LYS A 30 -5.51 -12.93 -6.59
C LYS A 30 -6.73 -13.78 -6.95
N VAL A 31 -7.86 -13.55 -6.27
CA VAL A 31 -9.12 -14.25 -6.54
C VAL A 31 -9.69 -13.85 -7.91
N LEU A 32 -9.71 -12.55 -8.21
CA LEU A 32 -10.22 -12.05 -9.49
C LEU A 32 -9.33 -12.50 -10.66
N ALA A 33 -8.01 -12.44 -10.51
CA ALA A 33 -7.07 -12.94 -11.51
C ALA A 33 -7.31 -14.43 -11.81
N ALA A 34 -7.47 -15.25 -10.77
CA ALA A 34 -7.75 -16.67 -10.95
C ALA A 34 -9.10 -16.95 -11.64
N GLN A 35 -10.10 -16.09 -11.43
CA GLN A 35 -11.42 -16.25 -12.04
C GLN A 35 -11.48 -15.72 -13.47
N PHE A 36 -10.86 -14.59 -13.75
CA PHE A 36 -11.07 -13.84 -14.98
C PHE A 36 -9.91 -13.87 -15.96
N ASN A 37 -8.64 -13.94 -15.50
CA ASN A 37 -7.53 -13.99 -16.44
C ASN A 37 -7.57 -15.25 -17.31
N ARG A 38 -7.19 -15.10 -18.58
CA ARG A 38 -7.12 -16.17 -19.58
C ARG A 38 -5.77 -16.05 -20.32
N PRO A 39 -5.28 -17.13 -20.94
CA PRO A 39 -4.05 -17.08 -21.72
C PRO A 39 -4.07 -15.93 -22.75
N GLY A 40 -3.13 -15.00 -22.63
CA GLY A 40 -3.04 -13.80 -23.44
C GLY A 40 -3.89 -12.60 -22.96
N HIS A 41 -4.66 -12.75 -21.89
CA HIS A 41 -5.53 -11.71 -21.35
C HIS A 41 -5.44 -11.65 -19.82
N ASP A 42 -4.42 -10.95 -19.33
CA ASP A 42 -4.26 -10.67 -17.89
C ASP A 42 -4.96 -9.35 -17.55
N ILE A 43 -6.31 -9.39 -17.48
CA ILE A 43 -7.12 -8.19 -17.22
C ILE A 43 -7.10 -7.75 -15.74
N VAL A 44 -6.65 -8.63 -14.84
CA VAL A 44 -6.42 -8.34 -13.42
C VAL A 44 -4.96 -8.62 -13.09
N ASP A 45 -4.16 -7.56 -12.94
CA ASP A 45 -2.70 -7.66 -12.73
C ASP A 45 -2.18 -6.40 -12.02
N HIS A 46 -2.72 -6.07 -10.85
CA HIS A 46 -2.29 -4.89 -10.10
C HIS A 46 -1.53 -5.26 -8.83
N GLN A 47 -0.64 -4.36 -8.42
CA GLN A 47 0.10 -4.43 -7.17
C GLN A 47 -0.66 -3.71 -6.06
N THR A 48 -0.48 -4.17 -4.84
CA THR A 48 -0.98 -3.50 -3.64
C THR A 48 0.21 -3.04 -2.79
N TYR A 49 0.23 -1.75 -2.46
CA TYR A 49 1.27 -1.16 -1.61
C TYR A 49 0.65 -0.62 -0.33
N THR A 50 1.37 -0.75 0.78
CA THR A 50 0.95 -0.18 2.06
C THR A 50 2.15 0.34 2.84
N PHE A 51 1.92 1.37 3.65
CA PHE A 51 2.91 1.94 4.55
C PHE A 51 2.44 1.75 5.99
N LEU A 52 3.35 1.42 6.87
CA LEU A 52 3.04 1.16 8.28
C LEU A 52 4.24 1.51 9.18
N GLY A 53 3.98 1.91 10.39
CA GLY A 53 4.99 2.19 11.41
C GLY A 53 4.95 1.19 12.56
N ASP A 54 5.76 1.43 13.59
CA ASP A 54 5.85 0.59 14.80
C ASP A 54 4.49 0.34 15.43
N GLY A 55 3.70 1.39 15.64
CA GLY A 55 2.37 1.28 16.25
C GLY A 55 1.41 0.39 15.44
N CYS A 56 1.49 0.39 14.12
CA CYS A 56 0.68 -0.49 13.29
C CYS A 56 1.02 -1.97 13.53
N LEU A 57 2.29 -2.28 13.78
CA LEU A 57 2.77 -3.64 14.01
C LEU A 57 2.51 -4.17 15.42
N MET A 58 2.11 -3.31 16.35
CA MET A 58 1.69 -3.68 17.70
C MET A 58 0.24 -4.14 17.77
N GLU A 59 -0.58 -3.80 16.78
CA GLU A 59 -1.99 -4.16 16.76
C GLU A 59 -2.20 -5.66 16.53
N GLY A 60 -3.11 -6.27 17.28
CA GLY A 60 -3.39 -7.71 17.19
C GLY A 60 -3.79 -8.15 15.78
N ILE A 61 -4.63 -7.35 15.09
CA ILE A 61 -5.07 -7.65 13.75
C ILE A 61 -3.92 -7.68 12.74
N SER A 62 -2.85 -6.91 12.96
CA SER A 62 -1.67 -6.93 12.09
C SER A 62 -0.99 -8.29 12.10
N HIS A 63 -0.89 -8.96 13.26
CA HIS A 63 -0.37 -10.32 13.37
C HIS A 63 -1.22 -11.31 12.58
N GLU A 64 -2.54 -11.23 12.72
CA GLU A 64 -3.48 -12.15 12.08
C GLU A 64 -3.43 -12.02 10.54
N VAL A 65 -3.54 -10.79 10.02
CA VAL A 65 -3.58 -10.55 8.57
C VAL A 65 -2.24 -10.77 7.90
N CYS A 66 -1.12 -10.44 8.55
CA CYS A 66 0.22 -10.68 7.99
C CYS A 66 0.52 -12.18 7.93
N SER A 67 0.14 -12.96 8.94
CA SER A 67 0.21 -14.43 8.90
C SER A 67 -0.66 -15.01 7.78
N LEU A 68 -1.89 -14.50 7.62
CA LEU A 68 -2.78 -14.89 6.53
C LEU A 68 -2.17 -14.57 5.15
N ALA A 69 -1.63 -13.37 4.97
CA ALA A 69 -1.01 -12.94 3.70
C ALA A 69 0.15 -13.84 3.28
N GLY A 70 1.01 -14.22 4.23
CA GLY A 70 2.10 -15.17 3.99
C GLY A 70 1.59 -16.56 3.64
N THR A 71 0.60 -17.06 4.38
CA THR A 71 -0.04 -18.38 4.13
C THR A 71 -0.66 -18.43 2.73
N LEU A 72 -1.35 -17.38 2.32
CA LEU A 72 -1.99 -17.29 1.01
C LEU A 72 -1.00 -16.92 -0.11
N LYS A 73 0.25 -16.63 0.22
CA LYS A 73 1.30 -16.25 -0.73
C LYS A 73 0.85 -15.09 -1.63
N LEU A 74 0.48 -13.97 -1.02
CA LEU A 74 0.01 -12.78 -1.73
C LEU A 74 1.18 -12.00 -2.32
N GLY A 75 1.79 -12.54 -3.38
CA GLY A 75 3.04 -12.03 -3.97
C GLY A 75 2.95 -10.64 -4.60
N LYS A 76 1.75 -10.07 -4.73
CA LYS A 76 1.54 -8.69 -5.20
C LYS A 76 1.27 -7.70 -4.07
N LEU A 77 1.53 -8.09 -2.82
CA LEU A 77 1.47 -7.22 -1.65
C LEU A 77 2.88 -6.81 -1.24
N THR A 78 3.16 -5.51 -1.28
CA THR A 78 4.41 -4.92 -0.79
C THR A 78 4.10 -3.93 0.33
N ALA A 79 4.67 -4.16 1.49
CA ALA A 79 4.54 -3.31 2.67
C ALA A 79 5.87 -2.59 2.95
N PHE A 80 5.79 -1.27 3.19
CA PHE A 80 6.91 -0.46 3.64
C PHE A 80 6.77 -0.23 5.14
N TYR A 81 7.71 -0.73 5.90
CA TYR A 81 7.79 -0.49 7.32
C TYR A 81 8.70 0.70 7.61
N ASP A 82 8.10 1.76 8.13
CA ASP A 82 8.80 2.94 8.64
C ASP A 82 9.37 2.62 10.02
N ASP A 83 10.58 2.09 10.02
CA ASP A 83 11.30 1.58 11.18
C ASP A 83 12.12 2.72 11.79
N ASN A 84 11.44 3.65 12.47
CA ASN A 84 12.05 4.82 13.08
C ASN A 84 12.19 4.72 14.62
N GLY A 85 11.62 3.69 15.24
CA GLY A 85 11.72 3.43 16.66
C GLY A 85 10.96 4.44 17.56
N ILE A 86 10.03 5.22 16.98
CA ILE A 86 9.27 6.25 17.70
C ILE A 86 7.76 5.99 17.59
N SER A 87 7.08 6.10 18.69
CA SER A 87 5.62 6.17 18.76
C SER A 87 5.16 7.53 19.29
N ILE A 88 3.85 7.72 19.45
CA ILE A 88 3.28 8.94 20.02
C ILE A 88 3.78 9.22 21.44
N ASP A 89 4.13 8.18 22.20
CA ASP A 89 4.56 8.27 23.61
C ASP A 89 6.08 8.28 23.78
N GLY A 90 6.86 8.30 22.70
CA GLY A 90 8.32 8.31 22.72
C GLY A 90 8.96 7.10 22.06
N GLU A 91 10.19 6.79 22.48
CA GLU A 91 10.95 5.65 21.97
C GLU A 91 10.26 4.33 22.29
N VAL A 92 10.25 3.41 21.33
CA VAL A 92 9.63 2.09 21.50
C VAL A 92 10.54 1.09 22.23
N GLU A 93 11.80 1.45 22.46
CA GLU A 93 12.75 0.61 23.20
C GLU A 93 12.22 0.23 24.57
N GLY A 94 12.30 -1.05 24.89
CA GLY A 94 11.88 -1.61 26.20
C GLY A 94 10.41 -2.00 26.30
N TRP A 95 9.56 -1.65 25.30
CA TRP A 95 8.16 -2.07 25.30
C TRP A 95 7.64 -2.61 23.95
N PHE A 96 8.34 -2.33 22.84
CA PHE A 96 8.19 -3.03 21.58
C PHE A 96 9.55 -3.58 21.15
N SER A 97 9.82 -4.84 21.49
CA SER A 97 11.12 -5.49 21.33
C SER A 97 11.09 -6.64 20.34
N ASP A 98 10.07 -6.69 19.49
CA ASP A 98 9.94 -7.71 18.46
C ASP A 98 11.07 -7.57 17.42
N ASP A 99 11.65 -8.70 17.02
CA ASP A 99 12.45 -8.77 15.80
C ASP A 99 11.47 -8.82 14.61
N THR A 100 11.08 -7.64 14.11
CA THR A 100 10.10 -7.51 13.04
C THR A 100 10.52 -8.25 11.77
N PRO A 101 11.77 -8.16 11.26
CA PRO A 101 12.24 -8.97 10.16
C PRO A 101 12.02 -10.47 10.38
N ALA A 102 12.51 -11.01 11.48
CA ALA A 102 12.37 -12.44 11.79
C ALA A 102 10.92 -12.89 11.97
N ARG A 103 10.07 -12.01 12.54
CA ARG A 103 8.64 -12.26 12.68
C ARG A 103 7.95 -12.41 11.31
N PHE A 104 8.25 -11.53 10.36
CA PHE A 104 7.66 -11.60 9.02
C PHE A 104 8.23 -12.77 8.20
N GLU A 105 9.50 -13.10 8.35
CA GLU A 105 10.07 -14.34 7.78
C GLU A 105 9.31 -15.57 8.29
N ALA A 106 8.99 -15.62 9.60
CA ALA A 106 8.21 -16.70 10.19
C ALA A 106 6.76 -16.75 9.66
N TYR A 107 6.17 -15.62 9.26
CA TYR A 107 4.89 -15.60 8.56
C TYR A 107 4.97 -16.06 7.10
N GLY A 108 6.17 -16.25 6.56
CA GLY A 108 6.40 -16.68 5.18
C GLY A 108 6.50 -15.51 4.18
N TRP A 109 6.77 -14.31 4.64
CA TRP A 109 7.06 -13.16 3.81
C TRP A 109 8.49 -13.17 3.28
N HIS A 110 8.70 -12.51 2.17
CA HIS A 110 10.00 -12.02 1.73
C HIS A 110 10.32 -10.73 2.50
N VAL A 111 11.52 -10.61 3.06
CA VAL A 111 11.90 -9.47 3.89
C VAL A 111 13.17 -8.83 3.37
N ILE A 112 13.12 -7.53 3.09
CA ILE A 112 14.25 -6.70 2.71
C ILE A 112 14.56 -5.80 3.90
N ALA A 113 15.52 -6.22 4.72
CA ALA A 113 15.84 -5.55 5.98
C ALA A 113 16.87 -4.44 5.80
N ASN A 114 16.88 -3.46 6.74
CA ASN A 114 17.90 -2.41 6.86
C ASN A 114 18.07 -1.53 5.60
N VAL A 115 16.98 -1.24 4.89
CA VAL A 115 17.00 -0.27 3.79
C VAL A 115 17.14 1.13 4.38
N ASP A 116 18.07 1.94 3.85
CA ASP A 116 18.13 3.37 4.21
C ASP A 116 16.90 4.08 3.61
N GLY A 117 15.95 4.44 4.47
CA GLY A 117 14.71 5.10 4.07
C GLY A 117 14.88 6.56 3.64
N HIS A 118 16.08 7.12 3.73
CA HIS A 118 16.45 8.45 3.23
C HIS A 118 17.29 8.39 1.95
N ASP A 119 17.65 7.20 1.47
CA ASP A 119 18.34 6.98 0.20
C ASP A 119 17.36 6.47 -0.88
N SER A 120 17.07 7.34 -1.85
CA SER A 120 16.15 7.02 -2.94
C SER A 120 16.60 5.87 -3.84
N ASP A 121 17.92 5.67 -4.01
CA ASP A 121 18.46 4.58 -4.81
C ASP A 121 18.35 3.24 -4.07
N ALA A 122 18.55 3.23 -2.75
CA ALA A 122 18.33 2.06 -1.91
C ALA A 122 16.85 1.66 -1.90
N ILE A 123 15.94 2.62 -1.77
CA ILE A 123 14.49 2.37 -1.83
C ILE A 123 14.10 1.81 -3.20
N LYS A 124 14.60 2.40 -4.29
CA LYS A 124 14.33 1.92 -5.65
C LYS A 124 14.79 0.49 -5.84
N ALA A 125 16.02 0.15 -5.41
CA ALA A 125 16.55 -1.21 -5.49
C ALA A 125 15.68 -2.20 -4.71
N ALA A 126 15.21 -1.83 -3.51
CA ALA A 126 14.33 -2.66 -2.70
C ALA A 126 12.95 -2.88 -3.38
N ILE A 127 12.40 -1.87 -4.06
CA ILE A 127 11.16 -2.00 -4.83
C ILE A 127 11.37 -2.96 -6.02
N GLU A 128 12.48 -2.85 -6.74
CA GLU A 128 12.81 -3.75 -7.85
C GLU A 128 12.97 -5.20 -7.37
N GLU A 129 13.62 -5.41 -6.22
CA GLU A 129 13.73 -6.74 -5.59
C GLU A 129 12.35 -7.28 -5.17
N ALA A 130 11.51 -6.45 -4.55
CA ALA A 130 10.15 -6.82 -4.16
C ALA A 130 9.29 -7.25 -5.37
N HIS A 131 9.42 -6.56 -6.50
CA HIS A 131 8.71 -6.91 -7.72
C HIS A 131 9.21 -8.22 -8.36
N ALA A 132 10.46 -8.59 -8.15
CA ALA A 132 11.01 -9.86 -8.63
C ALA A 132 10.52 -11.06 -7.81
N GLU A 133 10.08 -10.85 -6.56
CA GLU A 133 9.50 -11.90 -5.73
C GLU A 133 7.99 -12.01 -6.00
N THR A 134 7.56 -13.06 -6.66
CA THR A 134 6.16 -13.27 -7.05
C THR A 134 5.42 -14.29 -6.21
N GLY A 135 6.13 -15.04 -5.37
CA GLY A 135 5.59 -16.15 -4.59
C GLY A 135 5.25 -15.80 -3.14
N LYS A 136 5.65 -14.63 -2.66
CA LYS A 136 5.48 -14.19 -1.28
C LYS A 136 5.16 -12.70 -1.21
N PRO A 137 4.35 -12.25 -0.23
CA PRO A 137 4.29 -10.82 0.07
C PRO A 137 5.65 -10.32 0.56
N THR A 138 5.96 -9.05 0.30
CA THR A 138 7.26 -8.45 0.65
C THR A 138 7.10 -7.37 1.72
N LEU A 139 7.95 -7.42 2.75
CA LEU A 139 8.16 -6.35 3.71
C LEU A 139 9.50 -5.67 3.44
N ILE A 140 9.49 -4.37 3.19
CA ILE A 140 10.69 -3.52 3.08
C ILE A 140 10.84 -2.75 4.39
N CYS A 141 11.86 -3.07 5.18
CA CYS A 141 12.13 -2.39 6.45
C CYS A 141 13.01 -1.18 6.21
N CYS A 142 12.39 0.00 6.18
CA CYS A 142 13.06 1.28 5.92
C CYS A 142 13.51 1.92 7.24
N LYS A 143 14.80 1.98 7.48
CA LYS A 143 15.34 2.75 8.59
C LYS A 143 15.20 4.24 8.29
N THR A 144 14.44 4.93 9.12
CA THR A 144 14.18 6.36 8.95
C THR A 144 14.38 7.12 10.26
N ILE A 145 14.32 8.43 10.16
CA ILE A 145 14.35 9.34 11.31
C ILE A 145 13.08 10.19 11.23
N ILE A 146 12.19 10.06 12.21
CA ILE A 146 11.01 10.93 12.28
C ILE A 146 11.42 12.40 12.30
N GLY A 147 10.76 13.26 11.52
CA GLY A 147 11.11 14.67 11.44
C GLY A 147 12.48 14.95 10.82
N PHE A 148 12.95 14.08 9.93
CA PHE A 148 14.25 14.18 9.25
C PHE A 148 14.52 15.60 8.71
N GLY A 149 15.70 16.11 8.98
CA GLY A 149 16.12 17.46 8.61
C GLY A 149 15.73 18.55 9.61
N SER A 150 14.93 18.25 10.63
CA SER A 150 14.65 19.22 11.71
C SER A 150 15.79 19.22 12.73
N PRO A 151 16.58 20.31 12.86
CA PRO A 151 17.77 20.30 13.70
C PRO A 151 17.51 20.04 15.18
N ASN A 152 16.34 20.44 15.69
CA ASN A 152 16.05 20.35 17.13
C ASN A 152 15.00 19.28 17.46
N LYS A 153 14.21 18.80 16.48
CA LYS A 153 13.07 17.93 16.72
C LYS A 153 13.14 16.55 16.04
N GLN A 154 14.05 16.35 15.09
CA GLN A 154 14.18 15.02 14.45
C GLN A 154 14.51 13.93 15.48
N GLY A 155 13.99 12.73 15.24
CA GLY A 155 14.24 11.55 16.08
C GLY A 155 13.50 11.58 17.42
N LYS A 156 12.51 12.46 17.60
CA LYS A 156 11.76 12.61 18.85
C LYS A 156 10.25 12.59 18.59
N GLU A 157 9.50 12.17 19.59
CA GLU A 157 8.04 12.17 19.61
C GLU A 157 7.43 13.59 19.47
N ASP A 158 8.15 14.63 19.83
CA ASP A 158 7.71 16.03 19.74
C ASP A 158 7.25 16.45 18.33
N CYS A 159 7.67 15.75 17.30
CA CYS A 159 7.21 15.99 15.92
C CYS A 159 6.18 14.97 15.43
N HIS A 160 5.78 14.00 16.25
CA HIS A 160 4.76 13.03 15.91
C HIS A 160 3.37 13.68 15.95
N GLY A 161 2.84 14.06 14.78
CA GLY A 161 1.52 14.69 14.66
C GLY A 161 1.44 16.12 15.19
N ALA A 162 2.55 16.73 15.55
CA ALA A 162 2.63 18.11 16.04
C ALA A 162 3.33 19.03 15.01
N ALA A 163 2.91 20.30 14.97
CA ALA A 163 3.55 21.30 14.15
C ALA A 163 4.97 21.60 14.64
N LEU A 164 5.93 21.70 13.71
CA LEU A 164 7.31 22.06 14.07
C LEU A 164 7.41 23.49 14.67
N GLY A 165 6.53 24.41 14.24
CA GLY A 165 6.58 25.83 14.57
C GLY A 165 7.41 26.61 13.55
N VAL A 166 7.16 27.92 13.49
CA VAL A 166 7.70 28.81 12.43
C VAL A 166 9.22 28.80 12.41
N ASP A 167 9.85 28.90 13.57
CA ASP A 167 11.30 28.98 13.71
C ASP A 167 11.96 27.65 13.29
N GLU A 168 11.42 26.53 13.75
CA GLU A 168 11.95 25.20 13.41
C GLU A 168 11.73 24.86 11.93
N VAL A 169 10.61 25.27 11.33
CA VAL A 169 10.38 25.15 9.89
C VAL A 169 11.46 25.89 9.10
N ALA A 170 11.85 27.11 9.52
CA ALA A 170 12.90 27.89 8.86
C ALA A 170 14.25 27.15 8.92
N LEU A 171 14.60 26.60 10.09
CA LEU A 171 15.84 25.83 10.29
C LEU A 171 15.83 24.54 9.47
N THR A 172 14.69 23.85 9.43
CA THR A 172 14.53 22.62 8.65
C THR A 172 14.68 22.86 7.15
N ARG A 173 14.11 23.95 6.65
CA ARG A 173 14.27 24.37 5.25
C ARG A 173 15.74 24.64 4.90
N GLU A 174 16.45 25.32 5.78
CA GLU A 174 17.89 25.58 5.63
C GLU A 174 18.69 24.28 5.61
N ALA A 175 18.42 23.38 6.58
CA ALA A 175 19.10 22.08 6.69
C ALA A 175 18.87 21.19 5.47
N LEU A 176 17.67 21.22 4.87
CA LEU A 176 17.31 20.46 3.68
C LEU A 176 17.68 21.20 2.36
N GLY A 177 18.24 22.38 2.43
CA GLY A 177 18.61 23.19 1.25
C GLY A 177 17.41 23.69 0.45
N TRP A 178 16.21 23.75 1.05
CA TRP A 178 15.00 24.22 0.39
C TRP A 178 14.92 25.76 0.41
N THR A 179 15.17 26.39 -0.72
CA THR A 179 15.31 27.87 -0.86
C THR A 179 14.03 28.58 -1.27
N HIS A 180 12.98 27.84 -1.65
CA HIS A 180 11.72 28.42 -2.13
C HIS A 180 10.80 28.85 -1.00
N GLY A 181 9.86 29.76 -1.25
CA GLY A 181 8.89 30.22 -0.27
C GLY A 181 7.91 29.12 0.21
N PRO A 182 7.11 29.38 1.25
CA PRO A 182 6.04 28.49 1.66
C PRO A 182 5.06 28.23 0.50
N PHE A 183 4.75 26.96 0.22
CA PHE A 183 3.89 26.52 -0.88
C PHE A 183 4.36 26.91 -2.30
N GLU A 184 5.59 27.38 -2.43
CA GLU A 184 6.26 27.57 -3.72
C GLU A 184 6.96 26.29 -4.15
N ILE A 185 6.43 25.61 -5.17
CA ILE A 185 7.01 24.40 -5.73
C ILE A 185 7.46 24.71 -7.16
N PRO A 186 8.75 24.53 -7.48
CA PRO A 186 9.26 24.72 -8.84
C PRO A 186 8.57 23.84 -9.88
N ASP A 187 8.42 24.35 -11.10
CA ASP A 187 7.75 23.65 -12.21
C ASP A 187 8.42 22.31 -12.54
N GLU A 188 9.72 22.19 -12.35
CA GLU A 188 10.45 20.92 -12.56
C GLU A 188 10.00 19.81 -11.61
N HIS A 189 9.59 20.14 -10.40
CA HIS A 189 9.05 19.13 -9.47
C HIS A 189 7.64 18.71 -9.89
N TYR A 190 6.80 19.66 -10.33
CA TYR A 190 5.50 19.29 -10.91
C TYR A 190 5.65 18.41 -12.13
N ALA A 191 6.55 18.75 -13.05
CA ALA A 191 6.82 17.94 -14.24
C ALA A 191 7.37 16.54 -13.89
N GLY A 192 8.23 16.43 -12.86
CA GLY A 192 8.78 15.16 -12.39
C GLY A 192 7.75 14.22 -11.77
N TRP A 193 6.71 14.80 -11.14
CA TRP A 193 5.62 14.03 -10.50
C TRP A 193 4.39 13.85 -11.39
N ASP A 194 4.32 14.50 -12.56
CA ASP A 194 3.18 14.37 -13.48
C ASP A 194 3.12 12.97 -14.11
N GLY A 195 2.23 12.15 -13.58
CA GLY A 195 1.93 10.81 -14.07
C GLY A 195 0.81 10.72 -15.11
N VAL A 196 0.17 11.83 -15.48
CA VAL A 196 -1.05 11.83 -16.31
C VAL A 196 -0.82 11.16 -17.67
N ALA A 197 0.24 11.53 -18.38
CA ALA A 197 0.52 10.94 -19.69
C ALA A 197 0.81 9.42 -19.61
N LYS A 198 1.60 9.01 -18.61
CA LYS A 198 1.92 7.59 -18.35
C LYS A 198 0.66 6.81 -17.96
N GLY A 199 -0.16 7.37 -17.05
CA GLY A 199 -1.41 6.76 -16.60
C GLY A 199 -2.42 6.61 -17.74
N THR A 200 -2.58 7.63 -18.58
CA THR A 200 -3.45 7.58 -19.76
C THR A 200 -3.03 6.50 -20.75
N ALA A 201 -1.73 6.36 -21.01
CA ALA A 201 -1.22 5.31 -21.88
C ALA A 201 -1.49 3.92 -21.31
N ALA A 202 -1.24 3.71 -20.02
CA ALA A 202 -1.51 2.44 -19.33
C ALA A 202 -3.02 2.10 -19.36
N GLN A 203 -3.88 3.06 -19.08
CA GLN A 203 -5.34 2.87 -19.15
C GLN A 203 -5.81 2.53 -20.56
N THR A 204 -5.26 3.18 -21.59
CA THR A 204 -5.60 2.89 -22.98
C THR A 204 -5.20 1.45 -23.36
N THR A 205 -4.01 1.03 -22.95
CA THR A 205 -3.54 -0.35 -23.19
C THR A 205 -4.47 -1.36 -22.51
N TRP A 206 -4.81 -1.15 -21.26
CA TRP A 206 -5.73 -2.02 -20.52
C TRP A 206 -7.14 -2.03 -21.13
N ALA A 207 -7.66 -0.87 -21.52
CA ALA A 207 -8.98 -0.79 -22.16
C ALA A 207 -9.06 -1.57 -23.46
N ASN A 208 -8.02 -1.49 -24.32
CA ASN A 208 -7.94 -2.29 -25.55
C ASN A 208 -7.89 -3.79 -25.24
N GLN A 209 -7.12 -4.21 -24.25
CA GLN A 209 -7.06 -5.60 -23.79
C GLN A 209 -8.43 -6.10 -23.30
N LEU A 210 -9.18 -5.26 -22.57
CA LEU A 210 -10.53 -5.59 -22.11
C LEU A 210 -11.53 -5.71 -23.28
N GLU A 211 -11.40 -4.88 -24.33
CA GLU A 211 -12.22 -5.01 -25.55
C GLU A 211 -11.93 -6.34 -26.28
N GLU A 212 -10.67 -6.71 -26.41
CA GLU A 212 -10.27 -8.00 -27.00
C GLU A 212 -10.81 -9.16 -26.14
N TYR A 213 -10.67 -9.06 -24.83
CA TYR A 213 -11.21 -10.03 -23.88
C TYR A 213 -12.74 -10.16 -24.00
N ARG A 214 -13.45 -9.02 -24.12
CA ARG A 214 -14.92 -9.00 -24.28
C ARG A 214 -15.37 -9.69 -25.57
N ALA A 215 -14.60 -9.56 -26.66
CA ALA A 215 -14.90 -10.23 -27.91
C ALA A 215 -14.68 -11.75 -27.83
N GLU A 216 -13.67 -12.21 -27.08
CA GLU A 216 -13.33 -13.64 -26.97
C GLU A 216 -14.09 -14.34 -25.83
N PHE A 217 -14.31 -13.66 -24.71
CA PHE A 217 -14.95 -14.21 -23.49
C PHE A 217 -16.14 -13.35 -23.01
N PRO A 218 -17.22 -13.18 -23.81
CA PRO A 218 -18.27 -12.20 -23.53
C PRO A 218 -19.00 -12.41 -22.20
N GLU A 219 -19.22 -13.65 -21.78
CA GLU A 219 -19.89 -13.95 -20.50
C GLU A 219 -19.01 -13.60 -19.30
N LEU A 220 -17.71 -13.90 -19.38
CA LEU A 220 -16.76 -13.56 -18.31
C LEU A 220 -16.56 -12.05 -18.22
N ALA A 221 -16.48 -11.36 -19.36
CA ALA A 221 -16.37 -9.91 -19.38
C ALA A 221 -17.58 -9.23 -18.74
N ALA A 222 -18.79 -9.67 -19.09
CA ALA A 222 -20.02 -9.16 -18.49
C ALA A 222 -20.07 -9.36 -16.97
N GLU A 223 -19.65 -10.53 -16.50
CA GLU A 223 -19.58 -10.84 -15.05
C GLU A 223 -18.49 -10.03 -14.34
N PHE A 224 -17.31 -9.86 -14.95
CA PHE A 224 -16.24 -9.01 -14.42
C PHE A 224 -16.71 -7.56 -14.26
N GLU A 225 -17.33 -7.00 -15.32
CA GLU A 225 -17.84 -5.63 -15.31
C GLU A 225 -18.98 -5.45 -14.29
N ARG A 226 -19.90 -6.43 -14.19
CA ARG A 226 -20.96 -6.41 -13.19
C ARG A 226 -20.37 -6.29 -11.77
N ARG A 227 -19.38 -7.13 -11.44
CA ARG A 227 -18.73 -7.10 -10.11
C ARG A 227 -17.97 -5.81 -9.87
N THR A 228 -17.26 -5.30 -10.88
CA THR A 228 -16.51 -4.05 -10.77
C THR A 228 -17.43 -2.84 -10.51
N ARG A 229 -18.66 -2.87 -11.03
CA ARG A 229 -19.67 -1.85 -10.70
C ARG A 229 -20.33 -2.04 -9.33
N GLY A 230 -20.11 -3.17 -8.66
CA GLY A 230 -20.77 -3.51 -7.40
C GLY A 230 -22.22 -4.01 -7.56
N ASP A 231 -22.63 -4.32 -8.78
CA ASP A 231 -23.98 -4.81 -9.06
C ASP A 231 -24.16 -6.26 -8.58
N LEU A 232 -25.29 -6.55 -7.92
CA LEU A 232 -25.69 -7.92 -7.60
C LEU A 232 -26.28 -8.63 -8.83
N PRO A 233 -26.22 -9.99 -8.90
CA PRO A 233 -26.97 -10.73 -9.93
C PRO A 233 -28.45 -10.39 -9.90
N GLU A 234 -29.12 -10.37 -11.06
CA GLU A 234 -30.56 -10.03 -11.16
C GLU A 234 -31.44 -10.95 -10.30
N ASP A 235 -31.06 -12.23 -10.18
CA ASP A 235 -31.77 -13.23 -9.41
C ASP A 235 -31.28 -13.41 -7.96
N PHE A 236 -30.37 -12.52 -7.49
CA PHE A 236 -29.74 -12.62 -6.16
C PHE A 236 -30.77 -12.79 -5.03
N ASN A 237 -31.82 -11.98 -5.00
CA ASN A 237 -32.84 -12.06 -3.95
C ASN A 237 -33.58 -13.40 -3.99
N ALA A 238 -33.94 -13.87 -5.19
CA ALA A 238 -34.62 -15.15 -5.35
C ALA A 238 -33.74 -16.34 -4.92
N GLN A 239 -32.44 -16.30 -5.25
CA GLN A 239 -31.49 -17.32 -4.80
C GLN A 239 -31.29 -17.27 -3.29
N ALA A 240 -31.14 -16.07 -2.71
CA ALA A 240 -31.02 -15.91 -1.26
C ALA A 240 -32.21 -16.42 -0.49
N ASP A 241 -33.43 -16.09 -0.94
CA ASP A 241 -34.69 -16.57 -0.34
C ASP A 241 -34.80 -18.10 -0.44
N ALA A 242 -34.48 -18.68 -1.60
CA ALA A 242 -34.48 -20.12 -1.79
C ALA A 242 -33.46 -20.84 -0.87
N TYR A 243 -32.28 -20.25 -0.69
CA TYR A 243 -31.28 -20.78 0.21
C TYR A 243 -31.74 -20.73 1.68
N ILE A 244 -32.31 -19.61 2.13
CA ILE A 244 -32.81 -19.43 3.50
C ILE A 244 -33.89 -20.44 3.81
N GLN A 245 -34.78 -20.75 2.83
CA GLN A 245 -35.84 -21.74 3.01
C GLN A 245 -35.36 -23.20 3.11
N GLN A 246 -34.10 -23.46 2.68
CA GLN A 246 -33.47 -24.78 2.79
C GLN A 246 -32.73 -24.99 4.11
N CYS A 247 -32.39 -23.93 4.84
CA CYS A 247 -31.75 -23.96 6.15
C CYS A 247 -32.77 -24.06 7.28
#